data_88ebd3eaf82c4bd78cfe0698f65235f8
#
_entry.id   88ebd3eaf82c4bd78cfe0698f65235f8
#
_cell.length_a   1.000
_cell.length_b   1.000
_cell.length_c   1.000
_cell.angle_alpha   90.00
_cell.angle_beta   90.00
_cell.angle_gamma   90.00
#
_symmetry.space_group_name_H-M   'P 1'
#
loop_
_entity.id
_entity.type
_entity.pdbx_description
1 polymer ?
#
loop_
_entity_poly.entity_id
_entity_poly.type
_entity_poly.pdbx_seq_one_letter_code
_entity_poly.pdbx_strand_id
1 'polypeptide(L)'
;VSSGLSILYDTIRWEEKALFDAAKEKGINAKMVDCKNLAINLDKSPEDYGIVIQRCVSYYRSLHSTAALEGKGVNVINSLNTSIFAGNKLFTHMLLLKKGIPTPFSAVAFSQEAALDLLEKKGYPMVIKPTVGSWGRMIAMLKDREAAEAIIESRETMYPIYQVYYLEEFVNRPPRDIRAIVVDDKVVAAIYRYSGGSQWKTNMALGGRAEELKVTKELEDVCIKAKEAVQGQIVGVDLMESKENGLVVHEVNNTTEYKNTVRVTGVNIPAMMIDYAMKLRK
;
A
#
# COMPACT_ATOMS: atom_id res chain seq x y z
N VAL A 1 5.95 -18.44 -28.75
CA VAL A 1 6.98 -17.78 -27.90
C VAL A 1 6.41 -17.64 -26.50
N SER A 2 7.07 -18.30 -25.53
CA SER A 2 6.69 -18.26 -24.11
C SER A 2 6.62 -16.81 -23.62
N SER A 3 5.58 -16.48 -22.83
CA SER A 3 5.47 -15.17 -22.21
C SER A 3 6.60 -15.01 -21.17
N GLY A 4 7.38 -13.94 -21.27
CA GLY A 4 8.41 -13.63 -20.27
C GLY A 4 7.81 -13.03 -19.02
N LEU A 5 6.83 -12.15 -19.21
CA LEU A 5 6.23 -11.33 -18.16
C LEU A 5 4.79 -10.97 -18.51
N SER A 6 3.92 -10.90 -17.50
CA SER A 6 2.58 -10.31 -17.63
C SER A 6 2.39 -9.21 -16.61
N ILE A 7 1.79 -8.10 -17.02
CA ILE A 7 1.35 -7.01 -16.15
C ILE A 7 -0.16 -7.13 -16.01
N LEU A 8 -0.62 -7.60 -14.84
CA LEU A 8 -2.03 -7.82 -14.54
C LEU A 8 -2.63 -6.55 -13.94
N TYR A 9 -3.61 -5.96 -14.59
CA TYR A 9 -4.24 -4.70 -14.18
C TYR A 9 -5.76 -4.77 -14.30
N ASP A 10 -6.46 -3.85 -13.65
CA ASP A 10 -7.89 -3.57 -13.85
C ASP A 10 -8.15 -2.11 -14.26
N THR A 11 -7.13 -1.27 -14.14
CA THR A 11 -7.13 0.13 -14.56
C THR A 11 -5.74 0.47 -15.07
N ILE A 12 -5.65 1.00 -16.29
CA ILE A 12 -4.36 1.43 -16.86
C ILE A 12 -4.05 2.84 -16.35
N ARG A 13 -2.96 2.95 -15.60
CA ARG A 13 -2.39 4.23 -15.14
C ARG A 13 -1.04 4.46 -15.82
N TRP A 14 -0.35 5.49 -15.40
CA TRP A 14 1.02 5.75 -15.85
C TRP A 14 1.97 4.60 -15.49
N GLU A 15 1.81 4.04 -14.30
CA GLU A 15 2.64 2.98 -13.75
C GLU A 15 2.63 1.70 -14.59
N GLU A 16 1.47 1.26 -15.04
CA GLU A 16 1.32 0.05 -15.85
C GLU A 16 1.94 0.24 -17.23
N LYS A 17 1.77 1.45 -17.84
CA LYS A 17 2.43 1.81 -19.11
C LYS A 17 3.95 1.84 -18.97
N ALA A 18 4.45 2.50 -17.91
CA ALA A 18 5.89 2.60 -17.66
C ALA A 18 6.56 1.24 -17.44
N LEU A 19 5.88 0.29 -16.76
CA LEU A 19 6.36 -1.08 -16.64
C LEU A 19 6.43 -1.80 -18.00
N PHE A 20 5.39 -1.65 -18.81
CA PHE A 20 5.36 -2.27 -20.13
C PHE A 20 6.46 -1.71 -21.05
N ASP A 21 6.64 -0.39 -21.06
CA ASP A 21 7.68 0.27 -21.83
C ASP A 21 9.07 -0.16 -21.37
N ALA A 22 9.33 -0.22 -20.05
CA ALA A 22 10.59 -0.69 -19.50
C ALA A 22 10.88 -2.16 -19.87
N ALA A 23 9.88 -3.02 -19.87
CA ALA A 23 10.04 -4.41 -20.32
C ALA A 23 10.40 -4.47 -21.82
N LYS A 24 9.72 -3.67 -22.64
CA LYS A 24 9.98 -3.58 -24.09
C LYS A 24 11.40 -3.06 -24.38
N GLU A 25 11.85 -2.00 -23.70
CA GLU A 25 13.20 -1.46 -23.82
C GLU A 25 14.28 -2.50 -23.49
N LYS A 26 13.99 -3.44 -22.57
CA LYS A 26 14.87 -4.55 -22.22
C LYS A 26 14.72 -5.78 -23.13
N GLY A 27 13.92 -5.71 -24.19
CA GLY A 27 13.69 -6.83 -25.11
C GLY A 27 12.91 -8.01 -24.48
N ILE A 28 12.20 -7.76 -23.38
CA ILE A 28 11.39 -8.77 -22.68
C ILE A 28 10.03 -8.87 -23.34
N ASN A 29 9.60 -10.10 -23.69
CA ASN A 29 8.25 -10.36 -24.18
C ASN A 29 7.24 -10.19 -23.05
N ALA A 30 6.63 -9.02 -22.95
CA ALA A 30 5.67 -8.65 -21.93
C ALA A 30 4.25 -8.59 -22.49
N LYS A 31 3.27 -9.01 -21.68
CA LYS A 31 1.83 -8.92 -21.98
C LYS A 31 1.14 -7.98 -21.00
N MET A 32 0.20 -7.18 -21.50
CA MET A 32 -0.78 -6.45 -20.67
C MET A 32 -2.02 -7.30 -20.54
N VAL A 33 -2.40 -7.67 -19.30
CA VAL A 33 -3.53 -8.55 -19.01
C VAL A 33 -4.59 -7.78 -18.22
N ASP A 34 -5.74 -7.51 -18.83
CA ASP A 34 -6.87 -6.88 -18.13
C ASP A 34 -7.60 -7.93 -17.29
N CYS A 35 -7.50 -7.77 -15.98
CA CYS A 35 -8.16 -8.63 -14.99
C CYS A 35 -9.69 -8.73 -15.18
N LYS A 36 -10.32 -7.70 -15.71
CA LYS A 36 -11.78 -7.68 -15.95
C LYS A 36 -12.21 -8.59 -17.09
N ASN A 37 -11.30 -8.90 -17.99
CA ASN A 37 -11.52 -9.82 -19.12
C ASN A 37 -10.95 -11.22 -18.84
N LEU A 38 -10.38 -11.44 -17.65
CA LEU A 38 -9.73 -12.69 -17.29
C LEU A 38 -10.75 -13.66 -16.71
N ALA A 39 -10.82 -14.86 -17.29
CA ALA A 39 -11.54 -16.00 -16.74
C ALA A 39 -10.57 -17.16 -16.56
N ILE A 40 -10.28 -17.53 -15.30
CA ILE A 40 -9.36 -18.62 -14.96
C ILE A 40 -10.15 -19.88 -14.68
N ASN A 41 -9.98 -20.91 -15.51
CA ASN A 41 -10.53 -22.22 -15.23
C ASN A 41 -9.65 -22.93 -14.19
N LEU A 42 -10.21 -23.19 -13.01
CA LEU A 42 -9.45 -23.75 -11.89
C LEU A 42 -9.06 -25.22 -12.09
N ASP A 43 -9.74 -25.95 -12.96
CA ASP A 43 -9.50 -27.37 -13.23
C ASP A 43 -8.50 -27.62 -14.36
N LYS A 44 -8.21 -26.61 -15.18
CA LYS A 44 -7.28 -26.72 -16.32
C LYS A 44 -5.91 -26.12 -15.97
N SER A 45 -4.88 -26.54 -16.69
CA SER A 45 -3.58 -25.89 -16.63
C SER A 45 -3.71 -24.41 -16.97
N PRO A 46 -2.91 -23.52 -16.32
CA PRO A 46 -2.96 -22.09 -16.61
C PRO A 46 -2.44 -21.82 -18.02
N GLU A 47 -2.89 -20.71 -18.60
CA GLU A 47 -2.21 -20.14 -19.76
C GLU A 47 -0.78 -19.73 -19.37
N ASP A 48 0.07 -19.57 -20.38
CA ASP A 48 1.43 -19.08 -20.17
C ASP A 48 1.42 -17.56 -19.90
N TYR A 49 1.45 -17.21 -18.62
CA TYR A 49 1.58 -15.80 -18.16
C TYR A 49 3.03 -15.38 -17.94
N GLY A 50 4.00 -16.32 -17.94
CA GLY A 50 5.33 -16.06 -17.41
C GLY A 50 5.26 -15.68 -15.94
N ILE A 51 6.10 -14.72 -15.51
CA ILE A 51 5.95 -14.10 -14.19
C ILE A 51 4.93 -12.97 -14.26
N VAL A 52 4.08 -12.84 -13.24
CA VAL A 52 3.02 -11.81 -13.22
C VAL A 52 3.39 -10.70 -12.24
N ILE A 53 3.37 -9.44 -12.68
CA ILE A 53 3.37 -8.28 -11.78
C ILE A 53 1.92 -7.85 -11.58
N GLN A 54 1.42 -7.99 -10.34
CA GLN A 54 0.07 -7.63 -9.94
C GLN A 54 -0.05 -6.11 -9.77
N ARG A 55 -0.94 -5.49 -10.53
CA ARG A 55 -1.16 -4.04 -10.56
C ARG A 55 -2.63 -3.62 -10.46
N CYS A 56 -3.54 -4.55 -10.15
CA CYS A 56 -4.94 -4.18 -9.95
C CYS A 56 -5.11 -3.17 -8.82
N VAL A 57 -5.89 -2.14 -9.07
CA VAL A 57 -6.25 -1.09 -8.09
C VAL A 57 -7.28 -1.60 -7.10
N SER A 58 -8.25 -2.40 -7.58
CA SER A 58 -9.26 -3.03 -6.74
C SER A 58 -8.63 -4.08 -5.83
N TYR A 59 -8.75 -3.88 -4.51
CA TYR A 59 -8.27 -4.84 -3.51
C TYR A 59 -8.78 -6.25 -3.77
N TYR A 60 -10.07 -6.42 -4.00
CA TYR A 60 -10.67 -7.74 -4.20
C TYR A 60 -10.25 -8.41 -5.51
N ARG A 61 -10.15 -7.63 -6.61
CA ARG A 61 -9.62 -8.19 -7.87
C ARG A 61 -8.16 -8.59 -7.73
N SER A 62 -7.34 -7.73 -7.10
CA SER A 62 -5.93 -8.05 -6.80
C SER A 62 -5.82 -9.34 -5.99
N LEU A 63 -6.54 -9.44 -4.87
CA LEU A 63 -6.48 -10.58 -3.96
C LEU A 63 -6.89 -11.88 -4.65
N HIS A 64 -8.06 -11.91 -5.29
CA HIS A 64 -8.63 -13.15 -5.84
C HIS A 64 -7.94 -13.59 -7.14
N SER A 65 -7.52 -12.65 -8.01
CA SER A 65 -6.76 -13.02 -9.20
C SER A 65 -5.36 -13.54 -8.84
N THR A 66 -4.71 -12.96 -7.82
CA THR A 66 -3.45 -13.49 -7.31
C THR A 66 -3.64 -14.90 -6.74
N ALA A 67 -4.66 -15.12 -5.90
CA ALA A 67 -4.96 -16.45 -5.36
C ALA A 67 -5.19 -17.48 -6.45
N ALA A 68 -5.96 -17.14 -7.48
CA ALA A 68 -6.24 -18.05 -8.59
C ALA A 68 -4.98 -18.38 -9.40
N LEU A 69 -4.14 -17.39 -9.68
CA LEU A 69 -2.89 -17.58 -10.44
C LEU A 69 -1.86 -18.37 -9.64
N GLU A 70 -1.61 -18.04 -8.38
CA GLU A 70 -0.68 -18.76 -7.51
C GLU A 70 -1.15 -20.21 -7.27
N GLY A 71 -2.46 -20.42 -7.07
CA GLY A 71 -3.04 -21.75 -6.96
C GLY A 71 -2.84 -22.61 -8.20
N LYS A 72 -2.53 -22.00 -9.34
CA LYS A 72 -2.17 -22.66 -10.60
C LYS A 72 -0.65 -22.76 -10.82
N GLY A 73 0.16 -22.36 -9.82
CA GLY A 73 1.62 -22.40 -9.91
C GLY A 73 2.25 -21.21 -10.67
N VAL A 74 1.48 -20.17 -10.95
CA VAL A 74 2.01 -18.95 -11.57
C VAL A 74 2.71 -18.08 -10.52
N ASN A 75 3.92 -17.63 -10.80
CA ASN A 75 4.64 -16.70 -9.93
C ASN A 75 4.03 -15.30 -10.03
N VAL A 76 3.55 -14.75 -8.93
CA VAL A 76 2.94 -13.40 -8.88
C VAL A 76 3.71 -12.48 -7.91
N ILE A 77 4.02 -11.28 -8.35
CA ILE A 77 4.64 -10.19 -7.56
C ILE A 77 3.58 -9.08 -7.38
N ASN A 78 3.19 -8.75 -6.21
CA ASN A 78 3.44 -9.37 -4.93
C ASN A 78 2.57 -10.63 -4.74
N SER A 79 2.99 -11.50 -3.82
CA SER A 79 2.29 -12.74 -3.49
C SER A 79 0.90 -12.50 -2.87
N LEU A 80 0.10 -13.58 -2.79
CA LEU A 80 -1.18 -13.58 -2.09
C LEU A 80 -1.03 -13.14 -0.63
N ASN A 81 -0.03 -13.65 0.08
CA ASN A 81 0.22 -13.26 1.47
C ASN A 81 0.47 -11.76 1.60
N THR A 82 1.31 -11.20 0.73
CA THR A 82 1.55 -9.75 0.70
C THR A 82 0.26 -8.97 0.44
N SER A 83 -0.57 -9.44 -0.48
CA SER A 83 -1.87 -8.80 -0.80
C SER A 83 -2.83 -8.83 0.39
N ILE A 84 -2.86 -9.93 1.16
CA ILE A 84 -3.65 -10.05 2.40
C ILE A 84 -3.12 -9.08 3.46
N PHE A 85 -1.83 -9.11 3.72
CA PHE A 85 -1.23 -8.38 4.84
C PHE A 85 -1.16 -6.88 4.58
N ALA A 86 -0.61 -6.46 3.45
CA ALA A 86 -0.48 -5.04 3.11
C ALA A 86 -1.80 -4.41 2.63
N GLY A 87 -2.75 -5.21 2.17
CA GLY A 87 -4.08 -4.73 1.75
C GLY A 87 -5.04 -4.39 2.90
N ASN A 88 -4.69 -4.74 4.14
CA ASN A 88 -5.50 -4.49 5.32
C ASN A 88 -4.68 -3.79 6.42
N LYS A 89 -5.07 -2.58 6.80
CA LYS A 89 -4.33 -1.74 7.77
C LYS A 89 -4.16 -2.40 9.13
N LEU A 90 -5.19 -3.10 9.61
CA LEU A 90 -5.10 -3.83 10.88
C LEU A 90 -4.06 -4.95 10.79
N PHE A 91 -4.07 -5.73 9.71
CA PHE A 91 -3.11 -6.83 9.55
C PHE A 91 -1.68 -6.31 9.40
N THR A 92 -1.48 -5.28 8.58
CA THR A 92 -0.18 -4.59 8.48
C THR A 92 0.30 -4.15 9.86
N HIS A 93 -0.54 -3.43 10.60
CA HIS A 93 -0.17 -2.88 11.89
C HIS A 93 0.24 -3.97 12.90
N MET A 94 -0.54 -5.06 13.00
CA MET A 94 -0.22 -6.20 13.86
C MET A 94 1.11 -6.86 13.52
N LEU A 95 1.44 -6.97 12.22
CA LEU A 95 2.70 -7.53 11.78
C LEU A 95 3.90 -6.60 12.06
N LEU A 96 3.72 -5.29 11.89
CA LEU A 96 4.73 -4.28 12.24
C LEU A 96 5.03 -4.32 13.74
N LEU A 97 4.01 -4.33 14.60
CA LEU A 97 4.17 -4.47 16.05
C LEU A 97 4.91 -5.74 16.43
N LYS A 98 4.53 -6.88 15.85
CA LYS A 98 5.19 -8.18 16.10
C LYS A 98 6.69 -8.16 15.75
N LYS A 99 7.09 -7.32 14.79
CA LYS A 99 8.49 -7.13 14.38
C LYS A 99 9.20 -6.00 15.14
N GLY A 100 8.53 -5.36 16.10
CA GLY A 100 9.08 -4.22 16.84
C GLY A 100 9.34 -2.99 16.00
N ILE A 101 8.61 -2.82 14.90
CA ILE A 101 8.73 -1.66 14.01
C ILE A 101 7.90 -0.52 14.58
N PRO A 102 8.45 0.70 14.74
CA PRO A 102 7.70 1.83 15.25
C PRO A 102 6.48 2.14 14.39
N THR A 103 5.30 2.21 15.02
CA THR A 103 4.01 2.54 14.39
C THR A 103 3.27 3.55 15.28
N PRO A 104 2.34 4.34 14.73
CA PRO A 104 1.42 5.12 15.55
C PRO A 104 0.61 4.19 16.48
N PHE A 105 0.20 4.70 17.64
CA PHE A 105 -0.78 3.97 18.43
C PHE A 105 -2.03 3.68 17.60
N SER A 106 -2.50 2.44 17.63
CA SER A 106 -3.73 2.06 16.95
C SER A 106 -4.51 1.05 17.77
N ALA A 107 -5.81 1.08 17.60
CA ALA A 107 -6.73 0.16 18.24
C ALA A 107 -7.87 -0.21 17.30
N VAL A 108 -8.57 -1.28 17.58
CA VAL A 108 -9.74 -1.73 16.84
C VAL A 108 -10.90 -1.99 17.78
N ALA A 109 -12.09 -1.54 17.40
CA ALA A 109 -13.34 -1.82 18.10
C ALA A 109 -14.36 -2.39 17.12
N PHE A 110 -15.32 -3.16 17.62
CA PHE A 110 -16.31 -3.90 16.84
C PHE A 110 -17.75 -3.51 17.18
N SER A 111 -17.91 -2.49 18.02
CA SER A 111 -19.18 -1.84 18.32
C SER A 111 -18.97 -0.34 18.52
N GLN A 112 -20.04 0.41 18.35
CA GLN A 112 -20.06 1.86 18.57
C GLN A 112 -19.65 2.19 20.02
N GLU A 113 -20.25 1.49 21.01
CA GLU A 113 -19.97 1.70 22.41
C GLU A 113 -18.48 1.47 22.73
N ALA A 114 -17.92 0.33 22.30
CA ALA A 114 -16.50 0.03 22.52
C ALA A 114 -15.55 1.03 21.84
N ALA A 115 -15.92 1.55 20.68
CA ALA A 115 -15.14 2.58 19.98
C ALA A 115 -15.14 3.91 20.75
N LEU A 116 -16.30 4.35 21.22
CA LEU A 116 -16.45 5.59 22.00
C LEU A 116 -15.73 5.48 23.34
N ASP A 117 -15.89 4.37 24.05
CA ASP A 117 -15.18 4.11 25.32
C ASP A 117 -13.67 4.15 25.18
N LEU A 118 -13.15 3.61 24.08
CA LEU A 118 -11.71 3.65 23.78
C LEU A 118 -11.26 5.09 23.52
N LEU A 119 -12.01 5.85 22.75
CA LEU A 119 -11.71 7.25 22.42
C LEU A 119 -11.71 8.12 23.67
N GLU A 120 -12.67 7.94 24.60
CA GLU A 120 -12.70 8.65 25.86
C GLU A 120 -11.47 8.36 26.75
N LYS A 121 -11.05 7.10 26.79
CA LYS A 121 -9.86 6.69 27.57
C LYS A 121 -8.55 7.18 26.95
N LYS A 122 -8.46 7.21 25.61
CA LYS A 122 -7.22 7.58 24.91
C LYS A 122 -7.11 9.10 24.70
N GLY A 123 -8.25 9.78 24.54
CA GLY A 123 -8.34 11.21 24.23
C GLY A 123 -8.36 11.51 22.74
N TYR A 124 -8.54 12.79 22.45
CA TYR A 124 -8.66 13.35 21.10
C TYR A 124 -7.47 14.26 20.76
N PRO A 125 -7.14 14.51 19.47
CA PRO A 125 -7.78 13.94 18.29
C PRO A 125 -7.28 12.52 17.97
N MET A 126 -8.17 11.72 17.37
CA MET A 126 -7.84 10.42 16.79
C MET A 126 -8.26 10.38 15.32
N VAL A 127 -7.78 9.41 14.57
CA VAL A 127 -8.12 9.20 13.15
C VAL A 127 -8.82 7.86 13.00
N ILE A 128 -10.02 7.86 12.42
CA ILE A 128 -10.73 6.64 12.05
C ILE A 128 -10.49 6.32 10.58
N LYS A 129 -10.13 5.07 10.27
CA LYS A 129 -9.82 4.60 8.92
C LYS A 129 -10.60 3.31 8.62
N PRO A 130 -10.99 3.04 7.36
CA PRO A 130 -11.40 1.69 7.00
C PRO A 130 -10.17 0.78 7.04
N THR A 131 -10.36 -0.48 7.45
CA THR A 131 -9.27 -1.48 7.46
C THR A 131 -8.77 -1.77 6.04
N VAL A 132 -9.66 -1.75 5.05
CA VAL A 132 -9.35 -1.87 3.62
C VAL A 132 -9.77 -0.59 2.92
N GLY A 133 -8.89 -0.01 2.14
CA GLY A 133 -9.16 1.22 1.37
C GLY A 133 -7.88 2.00 1.08
N SER A 134 -7.94 2.87 0.07
CA SER A 134 -6.81 3.65 -0.43
C SER A 134 -7.21 5.11 -0.71
N TRP A 135 -6.20 5.92 -1.03
CA TRP A 135 -6.35 7.35 -1.42
C TRP A 135 -7.01 8.24 -0.37
N GLY A 136 -6.91 7.91 0.92
CA GLY A 136 -7.48 8.72 1.99
C GLY A 136 -9.01 8.76 2.02
N ARG A 137 -9.70 7.88 1.26
CA ARG A 137 -11.16 7.79 1.25
C ARG A 137 -11.65 7.20 2.57
N MET A 138 -12.79 7.70 3.05
CA MET A 138 -13.42 7.25 4.30
C MET A 138 -12.52 7.36 5.53
N ILE A 139 -11.50 8.23 5.49
CA ILE A 139 -10.66 8.59 6.63
C ILE A 139 -11.18 9.89 7.21
N ALA A 140 -11.42 9.93 8.52
CA ALA A 140 -11.88 11.11 9.23
C ALA A 140 -11.06 11.37 10.49
N MET A 141 -10.92 12.64 10.85
CA MET A 141 -10.35 13.07 12.12
C MET A 141 -11.49 13.20 13.13
N LEU A 142 -11.38 12.51 14.24
CA LEU A 142 -12.25 12.59 15.39
C LEU A 142 -11.62 13.62 16.34
N LYS A 143 -12.15 14.85 16.30
CA LYS A 143 -11.57 15.97 17.06
C LYS A 143 -12.04 16.00 18.50
N ASP A 144 -13.24 15.52 18.74
CA ASP A 144 -13.94 15.49 20.00
C ASP A 144 -15.00 14.39 20.00
N ARG A 145 -15.71 14.23 21.10
CA ARG A 145 -16.74 13.23 21.28
C ARG A 145 -17.89 13.38 20.29
N GLU A 146 -18.38 14.60 20.08
CA GLU A 146 -19.52 14.86 19.19
C GLU A 146 -19.21 14.44 17.75
N ALA A 147 -18.03 14.83 17.25
CA ALA A 147 -17.55 14.41 15.93
C ALA A 147 -17.38 12.87 15.84
N ALA A 148 -16.90 12.23 16.92
CA ALA A 148 -16.74 10.79 16.98
C ALA A 148 -18.09 10.06 16.92
N GLU A 149 -19.07 10.46 17.72
CA GLU A 149 -20.42 9.89 17.74
C GLU A 149 -21.07 9.99 16.35
N ALA A 150 -21.08 11.17 15.74
CA ALA A 150 -21.68 11.37 14.42
C ALA A 150 -21.04 10.52 13.32
N ILE A 151 -19.69 10.40 13.32
CA ILE A 151 -18.97 9.62 12.31
C ILE A 151 -19.16 8.12 12.53
N ILE A 152 -19.11 7.63 13.77
CA ILE A 152 -19.29 6.22 14.10
C ILE A 152 -20.73 5.79 13.80
N GLU A 153 -21.73 6.58 14.21
CA GLU A 153 -23.14 6.31 13.92
C GLU A 153 -23.38 6.20 12.40
N SER A 154 -22.81 7.10 11.61
CA SER A 154 -22.93 7.04 10.16
C SER A 154 -22.39 5.73 9.55
N ARG A 155 -21.38 5.12 10.17
CA ARG A 155 -20.77 3.87 9.69
C ARG A 155 -21.61 2.63 9.97
N GLU A 156 -22.48 2.66 10.96
CA GLU A 156 -23.41 1.56 11.27
C GLU A 156 -24.38 1.28 10.10
N THR A 157 -24.66 2.27 9.28
CA THR A 157 -25.53 2.13 8.09
C THR A 157 -24.76 1.72 6.83
N MET A 158 -23.43 1.58 6.91
CA MET A 158 -22.57 1.25 5.77
C MET A 158 -22.32 -0.27 5.69
N TYR A 159 -21.55 -0.68 4.66
CA TYR A 159 -21.11 -2.08 4.54
C TYR A 159 -20.33 -2.55 5.79
N PRO A 160 -20.42 -3.83 6.15
CA PRO A 160 -19.81 -4.38 7.38
C PRO A 160 -18.33 -4.07 7.58
N ILE A 161 -17.57 -3.88 6.49
CA ILE A 161 -16.15 -3.49 6.59
C ILE A 161 -15.94 -2.14 7.28
N TYR A 162 -16.93 -1.24 7.26
CA TYR A 162 -16.87 0.06 7.93
C TYR A 162 -17.30 0.01 9.40
N GLN A 163 -17.90 -1.11 9.83
CA GLN A 163 -18.27 -1.38 11.23
C GLN A 163 -17.12 -2.04 12.01
N VAL A 164 -15.97 -2.22 11.38
CA VAL A 164 -14.69 -2.50 12.04
C VAL A 164 -13.98 -1.16 12.22
N TYR A 165 -14.06 -0.60 13.43
CA TYR A 165 -13.54 0.73 13.74
C TYR A 165 -12.05 0.66 14.02
N TYR A 166 -11.22 0.88 13.00
CA TYR A 166 -9.78 1.01 13.15
C TYR A 166 -9.44 2.47 13.47
N LEU A 167 -8.95 2.68 14.68
CA LEU A 167 -8.65 3.98 15.27
C LEU A 167 -7.13 4.13 15.40
N GLU A 168 -6.58 5.25 14.96
CA GLU A 168 -5.15 5.55 15.02
C GLU A 168 -4.94 6.92 15.65
N GLU A 169 -3.89 7.10 16.43
CA GLU A 169 -3.55 8.41 16.98
C GLU A 169 -3.26 9.43 15.87
N PHE A 170 -3.59 10.69 16.12
CA PHE A 170 -3.15 11.77 15.27
C PHE A 170 -1.70 12.11 15.58
N VAL A 171 -0.78 11.65 14.72
CA VAL A 171 0.66 11.84 14.93
C VAL A 171 1.04 13.32 14.78
N ASN A 172 1.65 13.88 15.81
CA ASN A 172 2.24 15.22 15.77
C ASN A 172 3.51 15.21 14.90
N ARG A 173 3.42 15.77 13.69
CA ARG A 173 4.45 15.70 12.66
C ARG A 173 4.48 16.97 11.81
N PRO A 174 5.55 17.22 11.05
CA PRO A 174 5.53 18.22 9.98
C PRO A 174 4.36 17.95 8.99
N PRO A 175 3.86 18.96 8.25
CA PRO A 175 2.74 18.82 7.32
C PRO A 175 3.17 18.05 6.04
N ARG A 176 3.85 16.93 6.25
CA ARG A 176 4.37 16.03 5.22
C ARG A 176 4.40 14.60 5.73
N ASP A 177 4.52 13.67 4.82
CA ASP A 177 4.89 12.27 5.07
C ASP A 177 5.97 11.82 4.09
N ILE A 178 6.47 10.60 4.29
CA ILE A 178 7.48 9.97 3.45
C ILE A 178 6.84 8.83 2.69
N ARG A 179 7.07 8.77 1.36
CA ARG A 179 6.84 7.58 0.54
C ARG A 179 8.20 7.02 0.13
N ALA A 180 8.54 5.82 0.60
CA ALA A 180 9.71 5.05 0.18
C ALA A 180 9.27 3.89 -0.72
N ILE A 181 9.99 3.66 -1.82
CA ILE A 181 9.75 2.53 -2.72
C ILE A 181 10.83 1.48 -2.46
N VAL A 182 10.39 0.27 -2.12
CA VAL A 182 11.25 -0.88 -1.87
C VAL A 182 11.09 -1.86 -3.00
N VAL A 183 12.20 -2.26 -3.60
CA VAL A 183 12.29 -3.32 -4.61
C VAL A 183 13.35 -4.31 -4.15
N ASP A 184 12.98 -5.57 -4.00
CA ASP A 184 13.86 -6.58 -3.41
C ASP A 184 14.28 -6.16 -1.98
N ASP A 185 15.57 -6.15 -1.67
CA ASP A 185 16.13 -5.78 -0.38
C ASP A 185 16.72 -4.36 -0.37
N LYS A 186 16.16 -3.44 -1.17
CA LYS A 186 16.67 -2.09 -1.28
C LYS A 186 15.56 -1.05 -1.36
N VAL A 187 15.72 0.06 -0.63
CA VAL A 187 14.97 1.29 -0.87
C VAL A 187 15.55 1.98 -2.09
N VAL A 188 14.86 1.91 -3.22
CA VAL A 188 15.36 2.41 -4.51
C VAL A 188 15.17 3.90 -4.67
N ALA A 189 14.15 4.48 -4.01
CA ALA A 189 13.89 5.91 -3.99
C ALA A 189 12.95 6.27 -2.84
N ALA A 190 13.04 7.50 -2.36
CA ALA A 190 12.12 8.05 -1.37
C ALA A 190 11.81 9.52 -1.68
N ILE A 191 10.62 9.98 -1.29
CA ILE A 191 10.16 11.35 -1.42
C ILE A 191 9.42 11.81 -0.18
N TYR A 192 9.50 13.09 0.10
CA TYR A 192 8.52 13.78 0.92
C TYR A 192 7.27 14.09 0.10
N ARG A 193 6.09 13.92 0.72
CA ARG A 193 4.81 14.38 0.17
C ARG A 193 4.23 15.41 1.12
N TYR A 194 4.04 16.62 0.64
CA TYR A 194 3.51 17.73 1.43
C TYR A 194 1.99 17.83 1.25
N SER A 195 1.28 18.12 2.34
CA SER A 195 -0.14 18.45 2.25
C SER A 195 -0.36 19.77 1.55
N GLY A 196 -1.43 19.89 0.75
CA GLY A 196 -1.86 21.14 0.14
C GLY A 196 -2.65 22.01 1.14
N GLY A 197 -2.17 23.23 1.40
CA GLY A 197 -2.89 24.20 2.23
C GLY A 197 -3.10 23.77 3.68
N SER A 198 -4.31 24.00 4.21
CA SER A 198 -4.69 23.68 5.60
C SER A 198 -5.07 22.22 5.84
N GLN A 199 -4.88 21.35 4.85
CA GLN A 199 -5.27 19.94 4.98
C GLN A 199 -4.21 19.14 5.76
N TRP A 200 -4.66 18.31 6.70
CA TRP A 200 -3.81 17.40 7.46
C TRP A 200 -3.44 16.12 6.69
N LYS A 201 -4.19 15.80 5.61
CA LYS A 201 -3.92 14.66 4.73
C LYS A 201 -2.87 15.06 3.69
N THR A 202 -1.85 14.22 3.53
CA THR A 202 -0.72 14.41 2.60
C THR A 202 -0.96 13.77 1.22
N ASN A 203 -2.23 13.57 0.85
CA ASN A 203 -2.57 12.90 -0.39
C ASN A 203 -2.22 13.77 -1.61
N MET A 204 -1.37 13.26 -2.50
CA MET A 204 -0.93 13.93 -3.74
C MET A 204 -2.10 14.27 -4.70
N ALA A 205 -3.20 13.50 -4.65
CA ALA A 205 -4.39 13.76 -5.45
C ALA A 205 -5.08 15.10 -5.10
N LEU A 206 -4.73 15.71 -3.97
CA LEU A 206 -5.30 16.98 -3.49
C LEU A 206 -4.37 18.19 -3.77
N GLY A 207 -3.44 18.09 -4.74
CA GLY A 207 -2.54 19.18 -5.11
C GLY A 207 -1.27 19.28 -4.26
N GLY A 208 -0.87 18.21 -3.60
CA GLY A 208 0.34 18.14 -2.81
C GLY A 208 1.62 18.28 -3.64
N ARG A 209 2.67 18.84 -3.02
CA ARG A 209 4.04 18.93 -3.56
C ARG A 209 4.85 17.71 -3.13
N ALA A 210 5.73 17.21 -4.01
CA ALA A 210 6.70 16.17 -3.68
C ALA A 210 8.12 16.69 -3.86
N GLU A 211 9.02 16.27 -2.97
CA GLU A 211 10.45 16.54 -3.02
C GLU A 211 11.24 15.26 -2.80
N GLU A 212 12.41 15.16 -3.41
CA GLU A 212 13.31 14.04 -3.19
C GLU A 212 13.74 13.96 -1.73
N LEU A 213 13.75 12.75 -1.19
CA LEU A 213 14.35 12.44 0.11
C LEU A 213 15.54 11.51 -0.11
N LYS A 214 16.72 11.96 0.33
CA LYS A 214 17.89 11.10 0.35
C LYS A 214 17.67 9.91 1.31
N VAL A 215 17.84 8.71 0.79
CA VAL A 215 17.70 7.50 1.58
C VAL A 215 18.83 7.41 2.61
N THR A 216 18.48 7.47 3.88
CA THR A 216 19.40 7.25 5.01
C THR A 216 19.39 5.79 5.41
N LYS A 217 20.41 5.35 6.14
CA LYS A 217 20.48 3.97 6.66
C LYS A 217 19.29 3.67 7.58
N GLU A 218 18.89 4.61 8.43
CA GLU A 218 17.74 4.47 9.32
C GLU A 218 16.43 4.25 8.52
N LEU A 219 16.19 5.08 7.50
CA LEU A 219 15.00 4.94 6.63
C LEU A 219 15.00 3.58 5.90
N GLU A 220 16.16 3.19 5.36
CA GLU A 220 16.31 1.90 4.68
C GLU A 220 16.00 0.74 5.62
N ASP A 221 16.61 0.71 6.81
CA ASP A 221 16.42 -0.37 7.79
C ASP A 221 14.96 -0.52 8.22
N VAL A 222 14.27 0.59 8.46
CA VAL A 222 12.84 0.57 8.82
C VAL A 222 11.99 0.07 7.65
N CYS A 223 12.24 0.56 6.44
CA CYS A 223 11.47 0.15 5.26
C CYS A 223 11.66 -1.32 4.89
N ILE A 224 12.90 -1.83 4.97
CA ILE A 224 13.17 -3.25 4.69
C ILE A 224 12.48 -4.14 5.72
N LYS A 225 12.57 -3.81 7.01
CA LYS A 225 11.85 -4.55 8.07
C LYS A 225 10.33 -4.51 7.84
N ALA A 226 9.78 -3.36 7.44
CA ALA A 226 8.34 -3.22 7.15
C ALA A 226 7.93 -4.08 5.93
N LYS A 227 8.73 -4.09 4.86
CA LYS A 227 8.53 -4.97 3.70
C LYS A 227 8.54 -6.45 4.12
N GLU A 228 9.52 -6.87 4.93
CA GLU A 228 9.61 -8.23 5.43
C GLU A 228 8.43 -8.63 6.32
N ALA A 229 7.95 -7.71 7.16
CA ALA A 229 6.80 -7.95 8.03
C ALA A 229 5.56 -8.37 7.23
N VAL A 230 5.31 -7.76 6.08
CA VAL A 230 4.19 -8.08 5.19
C VAL A 230 4.55 -9.11 4.10
N GLN A 231 5.74 -9.71 4.16
CA GLN A 231 6.26 -10.63 3.15
C GLN A 231 6.27 -10.01 1.73
N GLY A 232 6.56 -8.72 1.66
CA GLY A 232 6.53 -7.95 0.42
C GLY A 232 7.77 -8.20 -0.43
N GLN A 233 7.61 -8.01 -1.74
CA GLN A 233 8.69 -8.08 -2.72
C GLN A 233 8.94 -6.70 -3.32
N ILE A 234 7.86 -6.04 -3.77
CA ILE A 234 7.86 -4.66 -4.28
C ILE A 234 6.77 -3.91 -3.54
N VAL A 235 7.13 -3.00 -2.67
CA VAL A 235 6.16 -2.27 -1.85
C VAL A 235 6.47 -0.78 -1.77
N GLY A 236 5.45 0.01 -1.50
CA GLY A 236 5.61 1.37 -1.02
C GLY A 236 5.40 1.40 0.49
N VAL A 237 6.33 2.00 1.21
CA VAL A 237 6.23 2.20 2.65
C VAL A 237 5.94 3.67 2.91
N ASP A 238 4.86 3.94 3.65
CA ASP A 238 4.48 5.28 4.07
C ASP A 238 4.87 5.50 5.53
N LEU A 239 5.68 6.53 5.79
CA LEU A 239 6.17 6.85 7.11
C LEU A 239 5.82 8.29 7.49
N MET A 240 5.74 8.51 8.80
CA MET A 240 5.62 9.84 9.40
C MET A 240 6.85 10.13 10.27
N GLU A 241 7.25 11.40 10.31
CA GLU A 241 8.29 11.90 11.22
C GLU A 241 7.61 12.35 12.52
N SER A 242 7.35 11.41 13.44
CA SER A 242 6.79 11.72 14.75
C SER A 242 7.80 12.52 15.59
N LYS A 243 7.33 13.58 16.26
CA LYS A 243 8.18 14.35 17.17
C LYS A 243 8.64 13.55 18.39
N GLU A 244 7.82 12.59 18.82
CA GLU A 244 8.06 11.78 20.01
C GLU A 244 8.84 10.50 19.71
N ASN A 245 8.54 9.86 18.54
CA ASN A 245 8.97 8.49 18.24
C ASN A 245 9.89 8.37 17.00
N GLY A 246 10.29 9.50 16.38
CA GLY A 246 11.09 9.48 15.16
C GLY A 246 10.31 8.95 13.97
N LEU A 247 10.93 8.11 13.13
CA LEU A 247 10.26 7.50 11.98
C LEU A 247 9.27 6.41 12.42
N VAL A 248 7.99 6.59 12.10
CA VAL A 248 6.94 5.59 12.33
C VAL A 248 6.31 5.17 11.02
N VAL A 249 6.14 3.86 10.83
CA VAL A 249 5.47 3.29 9.64
C VAL A 249 3.97 3.28 9.87
N HIS A 250 3.22 3.90 8.98
CA HIS A 250 1.77 3.93 9.12
C HIS A 250 1.01 3.16 8.03
N GLU A 251 1.66 2.85 6.90
CA GLU A 251 1.06 2.04 5.84
C GLU A 251 2.13 1.36 4.99
N VAL A 252 1.84 0.13 4.52
CA VAL A 252 2.62 -0.57 3.50
C VAL A 252 1.70 -0.90 2.34
N ASN A 253 2.09 -0.51 1.14
CA ASN A 253 1.27 -0.62 -0.07
C ASN A 253 1.83 -1.68 -1.02
N ASN A 254 1.08 -2.76 -1.29
CA ASN A 254 1.46 -3.84 -2.20
C ASN A 254 1.32 -3.49 -3.69
N THR A 255 0.52 -2.47 -4.01
CA THR A 255 0.35 -1.94 -5.39
C THR A 255 0.67 -0.45 -5.39
N THR A 256 1.94 -0.14 -5.08
CA THR A 256 2.38 1.24 -4.87
C THR A 256 2.35 2.07 -6.15
N GLU A 257 1.96 3.34 -6.01
CA GLU A 257 2.12 4.37 -7.04
C GLU A 257 3.51 5.00 -6.89
N TYR A 258 4.22 5.14 -8.02
CA TYR A 258 5.58 5.65 -8.03
C TYR A 258 5.84 6.75 -9.10
N LYS A 259 4.82 7.17 -9.85
CA LYS A 259 4.93 8.22 -10.87
C LYS A 259 5.60 9.49 -10.33
N ASN A 260 5.12 9.98 -9.19
CA ASN A 260 5.68 11.19 -8.60
C ASN A 260 7.10 10.97 -8.07
N THR A 261 7.41 9.77 -7.56
CA THR A 261 8.76 9.42 -7.13
C THR A 261 9.72 9.43 -8.30
N VAL A 262 9.38 8.79 -9.42
CA VAL A 262 10.19 8.83 -10.65
C VAL A 262 10.39 10.27 -11.12
N ARG A 263 9.31 11.07 -11.16
CA ARG A 263 9.38 12.46 -11.63
C ARG A 263 10.35 13.33 -10.81
N VAL A 264 10.38 13.10 -9.49
CA VAL A 264 11.14 13.97 -8.58
C VAL A 264 12.58 13.50 -8.43
N THR A 265 12.81 12.18 -8.41
CA THR A 265 14.14 11.59 -8.17
C THR A 265 14.90 11.24 -9.44
N GLY A 266 14.22 11.12 -10.59
CA GLY A 266 14.81 10.62 -11.84
C GLY A 266 15.15 9.13 -11.83
N VAL A 267 14.87 8.40 -10.75
CA VAL A 267 15.19 6.96 -10.63
C VAL A 267 14.25 6.15 -11.51
N ASN A 268 14.80 5.29 -12.36
CA ASN A 268 14.02 4.41 -13.23
C ASN A 268 13.47 3.20 -12.46
N ILE A 269 12.49 3.46 -11.60
CA ILE A 269 11.81 2.45 -10.78
C ILE A 269 11.19 1.33 -11.63
N PRO A 270 10.48 1.61 -12.76
CA PRO A 270 9.94 0.56 -13.62
C PRO A 270 11.00 -0.44 -14.07
N ALA A 271 12.15 0.04 -14.54
CA ALA A 271 13.24 -0.83 -14.99
C ALA A 271 13.76 -1.73 -13.85
N MET A 272 13.88 -1.19 -12.63
CA MET A 272 14.32 -1.96 -11.46
C MET A 272 13.30 -3.03 -11.07
N MET A 273 12.00 -2.73 -11.14
CA MET A 273 10.93 -3.71 -10.91
C MET A 273 10.95 -4.84 -11.93
N ILE A 274 11.17 -4.52 -13.21
CA ILE A 274 11.30 -5.51 -14.29
C ILE A 274 12.53 -6.39 -14.06
N ASP A 275 13.69 -5.81 -13.72
CA ASP A 275 14.90 -6.57 -13.42
C ASP A 275 14.70 -7.54 -12.27
N TYR A 276 14.03 -7.10 -11.21
CA TYR A 276 13.68 -7.95 -10.09
C TYR A 276 12.74 -9.10 -10.51
N ALA A 277 11.69 -8.79 -11.26
CA ALA A 277 10.77 -9.81 -11.75
C ALA A 277 11.50 -10.87 -12.57
N MET A 278 12.42 -10.46 -13.44
CA MET A 278 13.15 -11.40 -14.28
C MET A 278 14.16 -12.27 -13.52
N LYS A 279 14.68 -11.81 -12.36
CA LYS A 279 15.49 -12.67 -11.46
C LYS A 279 14.69 -13.83 -10.87
N LEU A 280 13.39 -13.66 -10.67
CA LEU A 280 12.50 -14.69 -10.12
C LEU A 280 11.97 -15.66 -11.19
N ARG A 281 12.26 -15.40 -12.45
CA ARG A 281 11.93 -16.31 -13.56
C ARG A 281 12.91 -17.49 -13.51
N LYS A 282 12.46 -18.60 -12.95
CA LYS A 282 13.18 -19.89 -12.99
C LYS A 282 12.74 -20.73 -14.17
#